data_9d34d20037a7bf7f65ee68f72b0f8737
#
_entry.id   9d34d20037a7bf7f65ee68f72b0f8737
#
_cell.length_a   1.000
_cell.length_b   1.000
_cell.length_c   1.000
_cell.angle_alpha   90.00
_cell.angle_beta   90.00
_cell.angle_gamma   90.00
#
_symmetry.space_group_name_H-M   'P 1'
#
loop_
_entity.id
_entity.type
_entity.pdbx_description
1 polymer ?
#
loop_
_entity_poly.entity_id
_entity_poly.type
_entity_poly.pdbx_seq_one_letter_code
_entity_poly.pdbx_strand_id
1 'polypeptide(L)'
;MSQFQDKVALITGSGTGIGMTVAKKFVENGASVIILGRRKEPLESTSKMLQEIINEKQTNGFVKIFSGVDVSDEKAITDMFTTLQNENINVNIIVNNAGVSGPVTCFAHAPLDDFRSTVDIHLTGTFWTSVQSLKVMKEGGKIITISTFFAEERPLEQRPYRFRGPYTASQGAKNRLVEAMSWELTEKGIASIGTNPGPVHSDRIYKTVYPKA
;
A
#
# COMPACT_ATOMS: atom_id res chain seq x y z
N MET A 1 -8.98 -1.80 26.35
CA MET A 1 -9.60 -1.52 25.02
C MET A 1 -8.53 -1.68 23.97
N SER A 2 -8.83 -2.31 22.85
CA SER A 2 -7.86 -2.45 21.77
C SER A 2 -7.67 -1.09 21.06
N GLN A 3 -6.45 -0.83 20.58
CA GLN A 3 -6.04 0.49 20.06
C GLN A 3 -6.85 0.95 18.84
N PHE A 4 -7.34 0.00 18.03
CA PHE A 4 -8.06 0.28 16.78
C PHE A 4 -9.49 -0.25 16.79
N GLN A 5 -10.10 -0.40 17.98
CA GLN A 5 -11.51 -0.74 18.10
C GLN A 5 -12.36 0.22 17.26
N ASP A 6 -13.31 -0.32 16.50
CA ASP A 6 -14.23 0.42 15.62
C ASP A 6 -13.55 1.23 14.48
N LYS A 7 -12.28 0.95 14.19
CA LYS A 7 -11.58 1.53 13.05
C LYS A 7 -11.59 0.58 11.87
N VAL A 8 -11.67 1.14 10.67
CA VAL A 8 -11.55 0.42 9.40
C VAL A 8 -10.27 0.85 8.71
N ALA A 9 -9.40 -0.12 8.41
CA ALA A 9 -8.18 0.10 7.65
C ALA A 9 -8.28 -0.57 6.26
N LEU A 10 -7.98 0.18 5.20
CA LEU A 10 -7.86 -0.34 3.84
C LEU A 10 -6.39 -0.46 3.47
N ILE A 11 -5.96 -1.65 3.04
CA ILE A 11 -4.56 -1.94 2.76
C ILE A 11 -4.43 -2.44 1.31
N THR A 12 -3.66 -1.72 0.47
CA THR A 12 -3.38 -2.15 -0.91
C THR A 12 -2.26 -3.19 -0.95
N GLY A 13 -2.36 -4.19 -1.83
CA GLY A 13 -1.35 -5.24 -1.98
C GLY A 13 -1.22 -6.13 -0.74
N SER A 14 -2.31 -6.45 -0.09
CA SER A 14 -2.38 -7.10 1.22
C SER A 14 -2.47 -8.63 1.19
N GLY A 15 -2.34 -9.25 0.01
CA GLY A 15 -2.35 -10.72 -0.07
C GLY A 15 -1.06 -11.41 0.40
N THR A 16 0.04 -10.69 0.57
CA THR A 16 1.34 -11.25 0.99
C THR A 16 2.23 -10.18 1.63
N GLY A 17 3.32 -10.60 2.28
CA GLY A 17 4.42 -9.73 2.71
C GLY A 17 4.00 -8.63 3.68
N ILE A 18 4.48 -7.41 3.44
CA ILE A 18 4.26 -6.26 4.32
C ILE A 18 2.75 -5.98 4.47
N GLY A 19 2.01 -5.94 3.37
CA GLY A 19 0.57 -5.63 3.41
C GLY A 19 -0.24 -6.64 4.21
N MET A 20 0.04 -7.93 4.05
CA MET A 20 -0.59 -8.99 4.86
C MET A 20 -0.25 -8.83 6.35
N THR A 21 1.02 -8.56 6.67
CA THR A 21 1.46 -8.39 8.07
C THR A 21 0.84 -7.14 8.70
N VAL A 22 0.72 -6.05 7.94
CA VAL A 22 0.04 -4.83 8.39
C VAL A 22 -1.44 -5.09 8.66
N ALA A 23 -2.14 -5.78 7.74
CA ALA A 23 -3.54 -6.15 7.93
C ALA A 23 -3.71 -7.01 9.20
N LYS A 24 -2.82 -8.00 9.39
CA LYS A 24 -2.80 -8.82 10.61
C LYS A 24 -2.65 -7.97 11.87
N LYS A 25 -1.73 -7.00 11.89
CA LYS A 25 -1.51 -6.13 13.05
C LYS A 25 -2.72 -5.24 13.35
N PHE A 26 -3.41 -4.74 12.34
CA PHE A 26 -4.64 -3.99 12.55
C PHE A 26 -5.73 -4.86 13.19
N VAL A 27 -5.95 -6.06 12.67
CA VAL A 27 -6.95 -7.01 13.22
C VAL A 27 -6.59 -7.46 14.64
N GLU A 28 -5.32 -7.77 14.91
CA GLU A 28 -4.83 -8.11 16.24
C GLU A 28 -5.12 -7.01 17.28
N ASN A 29 -5.23 -5.76 16.83
CA ASN A 29 -5.53 -4.60 17.65
C ASN A 29 -6.98 -4.07 17.49
N GLY A 30 -7.89 -4.91 16.99
CA GLY A 30 -9.33 -4.69 17.03
C GLY A 30 -9.93 -3.97 15.82
N ALA A 31 -9.15 -3.65 14.78
CA ALA A 31 -9.67 -3.02 13.57
C ALA A 31 -10.42 -4.01 12.67
N SER A 32 -11.38 -3.50 11.92
CA SER A 32 -11.85 -4.10 10.67
C SER A 32 -10.87 -3.77 9.54
N VAL A 33 -10.75 -4.67 8.56
CA VAL A 33 -9.84 -4.44 7.44
C VAL A 33 -10.48 -4.70 6.08
N ILE A 34 -10.06 -3.87 5.12
CA ILE A 34 -10.37 -4.04 3.71
C ILE A 34 -9.05 -4.37 3.02
N ILE A 35 -8.99 -5.54 2.40
CA ILE A 35 -7.79 -6.04 1.74
C ILE A 35 -8.02 -6.15 0.23
N LEU A 36 -7.03 -5.70 -0.54
CA LEU A 36 -7.14 -5.72 -2.00
C LEU A 36 -5.84 -6.06 -2.70
N GLY A 37 -5.98 -6.55 -3.92
CA GLY A 37 -4.86 -6.89 -4.79
C GLY A 37 -5.28 -7.71 -6.01
N ARG A 38 -4.34 -7.96 -6.89
CA ARG A 38 -4.59 -8.63 -8.19
C ARG A 38 -4.90 -10.12 -8.07
N ARG A 39 -4.25 -10.82 -7.14
CA ARG A 39 -4.30 -12.28 -7.02
C ARG A 39 -5.33 -12.69 -5.99
N LYS A 40 -6.30 -13.51 -6.40
CA LYS A 40 -7.41 -13.98 -5.58
C LYS A 40 -6.94 -14.89 -4.43
N GLU A 41 -6.24 -15.97 -4.75
CA GLU A 41 -5.83 -16.99 -3.78
C GLU A 41 -5.04 -16.45 -2.56
N PRO A 42 -4.00 -15.59 -2.73
CA PRO A 42 -3.31 -15.02 -1.59
C PRO A 42 -4.19 -14.13 -0.71
N LEU A 43 -5.16 -13.41 -1.30
CA LEU A 43 -6.09 -12.59 -0.55
C LEU A 43 -7.08 -13.44 0.24
N GLU A 44 -7.60 -14.51 -0.34
CA GLU A 44 -8.49 -15.46 0.34
C GLU A 44 -7.78 -16.13 1.52
N SER A 45 -6.53 -16.57 1.31
CA SER A 45 -5.71 -17.13 2.38
C SER A 45 -5.47 -16.13 3.51
N THR A 46 -5.13 -14.88 3.16
CA THR A 46 -4.97 -13.79 4.13
C THR A 46 -6.28 -13.53 4.87
N SER A 47 -7.40 -13.44 4.16
CA SER A 47 -8.72 -13.20 4.77
C SER A 47 -9.09 -14.29 5.77
N LYS A 48 -8.86 -15.56 5.43
CA LYS A 48 -9.13 -16.69 6.33
C LYS A 48 -8.34 -16.55 7.63
N MET A 49 -7.04 -16.29 7.55
CA MET A 49 -6.18 -16.06 8.71
C MET A 49 -6.68 -14.88 9.57
N LEU A 50 -7.07 -13.77 8.92
CA LEU A 50 -7.56 -12.58 9.64
C LEU A 50 -8.89 -12.84 10.33
N GLN A 51 -9.79 -13.60 9.70
CA GLN A 51 -11.08 -13.97 10.28
C GLN A 51 -10.90 -14.91 11.48
N GLU A 52 -9.93 -15.83 11.44
CA GLU A 52 -9.57 -16.67 12.58
C GLU A 52 -9.15 -15.82 13.79
N ILE A 53 -8.31 -14.79 13.58
CA ILE A 53 -7.90 -13.87 14.64
C ILE A 53 -9.07 -13.08 15.22
N ILE A 54 -10.01 -12.60 14.38
CA ILE A 54 -11.21 -11.90 14.82
C ILE A 54 -12.04 -12.81 15.73
N ASN A 55 -12.25 -14.06 15.32
CA ASN A 55 -13.01 -15.04 16.07
C ASN A 55 -12.34 -15.39 17.41
N GLU A 56 -11.03 -15.64 17.42
CA GLU A 56 -10.25 -15.92 18.63
C GLU A 56 -10.30 -14.79 19.64
N LYS A 57 -10.23 -13.55 19.16
CA LYS A 57 -10.28 -12.35 20.00
C LYS A 57 -11.71 -11.90 20.35
N GLN A 58 -12.73 -12.53 19.78
CA GLN A 58 -14.14 -12.19 19.99
C GLN A 58 -14.43 -10.69 19.72
N THR A 59 -13.81 -10.12 18.68
CA THR A 59 -14.05 -8.73 18.27
C THR A 59 -15.18 -8.67 17.23
N ASN A 60 -15.82 -7.50 17.11
CA ASN A 60 -16.85 -7.23 16.09
C ASN A 60 -16.26 -6.78 14.74
N GLY A 61 -14.96 -7.01 14.52
CA GLY A 61 -14.28 -6.66 13.29
C GLY A 61 -14.77 -7.48 12.08
N PHE A 62 -14.53 -6.95 10.88
CA PHE A 62 -14.79 -7.68 9.63
C PHE A 62 -13.56 -7.64 8.71
N VAL A 63 -13.53 -8.58 7.78
CA VAL A 63 -12.58 -8.61 6.66
C VAL A 63 -13.37 -8.51 5.35
N LYS A 64 -13.11 -7.46 4.55
CA LYS A 64 -13.67 -7.31 3.22
C LYS A 64 -12.56 -7.46 2.17
N ILE A 65 -12.85 -8.22 1.09
CA ILE A 65 -11.88 -8.51 0.03
C ILE A 65 -12.29 -7.85 -1.26
N PHE A 66 -11.33 -7.19 -1.94
CA PHE A 66 -11.42 -6.81 -3.34
C PHE A 66 -10.32 -7.50 -4.13
N SER A 67 -10.63 -8.65 -4.73
CA SER A 67 -9.72 -9.41 -5.57
C SER A 67 -9.78 -8.94 -7.03
N GLY A 68 -8.68 -9.07 -7.77
CA GLY A 68 -8.59 -8.63 -9.16
C GLY A 68 -8.39 -7.11 -9.32
N VAL A 69 -8.24 -6.37 -8.23
CA VAL A 69 -8.01 -4.92 -8.26
C VAL A 69 -6.51 -4.66 -8.42
N ASP A 70 -6.14 -4.05 -9.55
CA ASP A 70 -4.81 -3.45 -9.75
C ASP A 70 -4.89 -1.97 -9.42
N VAL A 71 -3.95 -1.48 -8.60
CA VAL A 71 -3.90 -0.06 -8.22
C VAL A 71 -3.60 0.87 -9.40
N SER A 72 -3.00 0.35 -10.47
CA SER A 72 -2.76 1.09 -11.72
C SER A 72 -4.00 1.17 -12.63
N ASP A 73 -5.07 0.43 -12.32
CA ASP A 73 -6.36 0.52 -13.02
C ASP A 73 -7.26 1.55 -12.32
N GLU A 74 -7.35 2.73 -12.91
CA GLU A 74 -8.16 3.85 -12.41
C GLU A 74 -9.63 3.47 -12.22
N LYS A 75 -10.17 2.68 -13.17
CA LYS A 75 -11.57 2.25 -13.11
C LYS A 75 -11.80 1.29 -11.96
N ALA A 76 -10.93 0.29 -11.80
CA ALA A 76 -11.06 -0.70 -10.73
C ALA A 76 -11.00 -0.03 -9.35
N ILE A 77 -10.09 0.94 -9.14
CA ILE A 77 -10.01 1.72 -7.90
C ILE A 77 -11.26 2.58 -7.70
N THR A 78 -11.73 3.26 -8.74
CA THR A 78 -12.94 4.09 -8.66
C THR A 78 -14.17 3.26 -8.29
N ASP A 79 -14.37 2.12 -8.95
CA ASP A 79 -15.51 1.21 -8.72
C ASP A 79 -15.47 0.63 -7.29
N MET A 80 -14.28 0.28 -6.81
CA MET A 80 -14.09 -0.21 -5.44
C MET A 80 -14.52 0.84 -4.40
N PHE A 81 -14.06 2.09 -4.52
CA PHE A 81 -14.45 3.14 -3.58
C PHE A 81 -15.93 3.53 -3.71
N THR A 82 -16.50 3.46 -4.91
CA THR A 82 -17.94 3.64 -5.12
C THR A 82 -18.73 2.56 -4.39
N THR A 83 -18.27 1.31 -4.43
CA THR A 83 -18.89 0.22 -3.67
C THR A 83 -18.85 0.49 -2.16
N LEU A 84 -17.70 0.92 -1.63
CA LEU A 84 -17.58 1.26 -0.21
C LEU A 84 -18.50 2.42 0.19
N GLN A 85 -18.64 3.42 -0.67
CA GLN A 85 -19.53 4.57 -0.45
C GLN A 85 -21.00 4.13 -0.41
N ASN A 86 -21.42 3.29 -1.36
CA ASN A 86 -22.80 2.77 -1.42
C ASN A 86 -23.16 1.88 -0.21
N GLU A 87 -22.17 1.16 0.33
CA GLU A 87 -22.32 0.37 1.54
C GLU A 87 -22.19 1.19 2.84
N ASN A 88 -21.99 2.50 2.75
CA ASN A 88 -21.75 3.41 3.87
C ASN A 88 -20.57 3.00 4.76
N ILE A 89 -19.55 2.39 4.20
CA ILE A 89 -18.33 2.03 4.93
C ILE A 89 -17.39 3.22 5.01
N ASN A 90 -17.22 3.77 6.21
CA ASN A 90 -16.22 4.81 6.46
C ASN A 90 -14.86 4.18 6.71
N VAL A 91 -13.83 4.64 6.01
CA VAL A 91 -12.44 4.18 6.17
C VAL A 91 -11.67 5.19 7.00
N ASN A 92 -11.03 4.74 8.07
CA ASN A 92 -10.25 5.59 8.96
C ASN A 92 -8.77 5.66 8.55
N ILE A 93 -8.25 4.57 7.98
CA ILE A 93 -6.84 4.43 7.66
C ILE A 93 -6.70 3.82 6.27
N ILE A 94 -5.93 4.49 5.41
CA ILE A 94 -5.48 3.94 4.12
C ILE A 94 -4.01 3.57 4.26
N VAL A 95 -3.64 2.38 3.79
CA VAL A 95 -2.25 1.96 3.67
C VAL A 95 -1.92 1.69 2.21
N ASN A 96 -1.27 2.65 1.57
CA ASN A 96 -0.71 2.51 0.22
C ASN A 96 0.57 1.67 0.29
N ASN A 97 0.41 0.34 0.14
CA ASN A 97 1.49 -0.63 0.22
C ASN A 97 1.74 -1.35 -1.11
N ALA A 98 0.77 -1.38 -2.02
CA ALA A 98 0.92 -2.04 -3.31
C ALA A 98 2.18 -1.56 -4.04
N GLY A 99 2.94 -2.52 -4.58
CA GLY A 99 4.16 -2.20 -5.28
C GLY A 99 4.82 -3.43 -5.90
N VAL A 100 5.67 -3.17 -6.87
CA VAL A 100 6.46 -4.17 -7.59
C VAL A 100 7.95 -3.93 -7.36
N SER A 101 8.77 -4.92 -7.66
CA SER A 101 10.22 -4.71 -7.63
C SER A 101 10.70 -3.81 -8.79
N GLY A 102 9.94 -3.70 -9.85
CA GLY A 102 10.41 -3.15 -11.11
C GLY A 102 11.53 -4.00 -11.75
N PRO A 103 12.02 -3.63 -12.92
CA PRO A 103 13.12 -4.32 -13.56
C PRO A 103 14.43 -4.14 -12.76
N VAL A 104 15.25 -5.17 -12.77
CA VAL A 104 16.65 -5.13 -12.30
C VAL A 104 17.53 -5.16 -13.55
N THR A 105 17.94 -4.00 -14.03
CA THR A 105 18.69 -3.88 -15.29
C THR A 105 19.54 -2.60 -15.32
N CYS A 106 20.57 -2.61 -16.14
CA CYS A 106 21.35 -1.40 -16.40
C CYS A 106 20.43 -0.30 -16.96
N PHE A 107 20.65 0.93 -16.55
CA PHE A 107 19.85 2.09 -16.95
C PHE A 107 19.71 2.19 -18.49
N ALA A 108 20.82 1.96 -19.22
CA ALA A 108 20.82 2.03 -20.68
C ALA A 108 19.94 0.97 -21.38
N HIS A 109 19.56 -0.09 -20.68
CA HIS A 109 18.77 -1.21 -21.22
C HIS A 109 17.41 -1.38 -20.53
N ALA A 110 17.02 -0.43 -19.70
CA ALA A 110 15.72 -0.49 -19.01
C ALA A 110 14.57 -0.34 -20.02
N PRO A 111 13.67 -1.33 -20.16
CA PRO A 111 12.53 -1.21 -21.07
C PRO A 111 11.60 -0.08 -20.62
N LEU A 112 11.18 0.76 -21.57
CA LEU A 112 10.30 1.89 -21.27
C LEU A 112 8.95 1.46 -20.68
N ASP A 113 8.40 0.34 -21.14
CA ASP A 113 7.12 -0.15 -20.63
C ASP A 113 7.22 -0.68 -19.20
N ASP A 114 8.35 -1.28 -18.83
CA ASP A 114 8.63 -1.66 -17.45
C ASP A 114 8.78 -0.43 -16.53
N PHE A 115 9.40 0.64 -17.07
CA PHE A 115 9.46 1.92 -16.37
C PHE A 115 8.07 2.49 -16.13
N ARG A 116 7.25 2.58 -17.19
CA ARG A 116 5.88 3.09 -17.12
C ARG A 116 5.03 2.29 -16.13
N SER A 117 5.00 0.97 -16.25
CA SER A 117 4.21 0.13 -15.37
C SER A 117 4.66 0.22 -13.90
N THR A 118 5.96 0.43 -13.66
CA THR A 118 6.50 0.64 -12.30
C THR A 118 6.01 1.97 -11.72
N VAL A 119 6.03 3.04 -12.52
CA VAL A 119 5.50 4.36 -12.14
C VAL A 119 3.99 4.29 -11.92
N ASP A 120 3.25 3.64 -12.80
CA ASP A 120 1.79 3.51 -12.71
C ASP A 120 1.37 2.81 -11.42
N ILE A 121 2.04 1.72 -11.06
CA ILE A 121 1.73 1.01 -9.82
C ILE A 121 2.15 1.82 -8.58
N HIS A 122 3.35 2.40 -8.57
CA HIS A 122 3.90 3.04 -7.37
C HIS A 122 3.36 4.45 -7.14
N LEU A 123 3.35 5.28 -8.18
CA LEU A 123 3.00 6.69 -8.08
C LEU A 123 1.54 6.94 -8.42
N THR A 124 1.12 6.62 -9.65
CA THR A 124 -0.26 6.85 -10.12
C THR A 124 -1.27 6.09 -9.26
N GLY A 125 -0.99 4.82 -8.96
CA GLY A 125 -1.85 4.00 -8.10
C GLY A 125 -1.95 4.51 -6.66
N THR A 126 -0.85 4.99 -6.08
CA THR A 126 -0.86 5.65 -4.76
C THR A 126 -1.68 6.94 -4.79
N PHE A 127 -1.46 7.78 -5.80
CA PHE A 127 -2.18 9.03 -5.97
C PHE A 127 -3.69 8.77 -6.10
N TRP A 128 -4.10 7.92 -7.06
CA TRP A 128 -5.52 7.69 -7.33
C TRP A 128 -6.24 7.01 -6.18
N THR A 129 -5.60 6.03 -5.52
CA THR A 129 -6.15 5.41 -4.30
C THR A 129 -6.38 6.46 -3.22
N SER A 130 -5.42 7.37 -3.01
CA SER A 130 -5.54 8.44 -2.01
C SER A 130 -6.66 9.43 -2.36
N VAL A 131 -6.77 9.87 -3.63
CA VAL A 131 -7.85 10.75 -4.08
C VAL A 131 -9.21 10.11 -3.88
N GLN A 132 -9.40 8.88 -4.32
CA GLN A 132 -10.69 8.19 -4.20
C GLN A 132 -11.06 7.90 -2.74
N SER A 133 -10.07 7.67 -1.87
CA SER A 133 -10.31 7.41 -0.45
C SER A 133 -11.01 8.57 0.27
N LEU A 134 -10.83 9.81 -0.20
CA LEU A 134 -11.46 11.00 0.39
C LEU A 134 -12.99 10.95 0.34
N LYS A 135 -13.57 10.12 -0.53
CA LYS A 135 -15.04 9.93 -0.61
C LYS A 135 -15.59 9.15 0.58
N VAL A 136 -14.76 8.36 1.24
CA VAL A 136 -15.15 7.46 2.35
C VAL A 136 -14.35 7.73 3.63
N MET A 137 -13.51 8.76 3.64
CA MET A 137 -12.75 9.21 4.81
C MET A 137 -13.42 10.42 5.46
N LYS A 138 -13.24 10.54 6.76
CA LYS A 138 -13.65 11.70 7.55
C LYS A 138 -12.45 12.34 8.23
N GLU A 139 -12.68 13.48 8.85
CA GLU A 139 -11.71 14.12 9.74
C GLU A 139 -11.13 13.13 10.76
N GLY A 140 -9.85 13.25 11.06
CA GLY A 140 -9.08 12.29 11.87
C GLY A 140 -8.55 11.08 11.09
N GLY A 141 -8.87 10.99 9.78
CA GLY A 141 -8.36 9.95 8.89
C GLY A 141 -6.84 10.01 8.71
N LYS A 142 -6.25 8.88 8.31
CA LYS A 142 -4.81 8.77 8.03
C LYS A 142 -4.56 8.04 6.72
N ILE A 143 -3.70 8.62 5.88
CA ILE A 143 -3.18 7.98 4.67
C ILE A 143 -1.70 7.66 4.93
N ILE A 144 -1.38 6.39 5.05
CA ILE A 144 -0.03 5.88 5.28
C ILE A 144 0.51 5.34 3.97
N THR A 145 1.65 5.85 3.51
CA THR A 145 2.28 5.42 2.26
C THR A 145 3.60 4.73 2.55
N ILE A 146 3.70 3.47 2.12
CA ILE A 146 4.93 2.69 2.26
C ILE A 146 5.79 2.93 1.02
N SER A 147 6.92 3.59 1.22
CA SER A 147 7.94 3.86 0.23
C SER A 147 9.19 3.02 0.50
N THR A 148 10.35 3.59 0.45
CA THR A 148 11.60 2.92 0.72
C THR A 148 12.70 3.90 1.13
N PHE A 149 13.51 3.47 2.03
CA PHE A 149 14.75 4.10 2.42
C PHE A 149 15.72 4.35 1.23
N PHE A 150 15.65 3.54 0.15
CA PHE A 150 16.50 3.75 -1.03
C PHE A 150 16.09 4.91 -1.94
N ALA A 151 14.96 5.55 -1.67
CA ALA A 151 14.47 6.72 -2.43
C ALA A 151 14.81 8.06 -1.75
N GLU A 152 15.46 8.04 -0.60
CA GLU A 152 15.91 9.24 0.09
C GLU A 152 17.23 9.77 -0.45
N GLU A 153 17.47 11.07 -0.29
CA GLU A 153 18.78 11.68 -0.52
C GLU A 153 19.79 11.12 0.48
N ARG A 154 20.96 10.72 -0.03
CA ARG A 154 22.01 10.10 0.78
C ARG A 154 23.35 10.70 0.49
N PRO A 155 24.27 10.67 1.48
CA PRO A 155 25.69 10.95 1.22
C PRO A 155 26.23 10.05 0.09
N LEU A 156 27.16 10.58 -0.70
CA LEU A 156 27.77 9.90 -1.86
C LEU A 156 28.34 8.51 -1.54
N GLU A 157 28.69 8.27 -0.30
CA GLU A 157 29.22 7.00 0.19
C GLU A 157 28.16 5.88 0.29
N GLN A 158 26.88 6.26 0.39
CA GLN A 158 25.79 5.31 0.37
C GLN A 158 25.21 5.23 -1.04
N ARG A 159 25.78 4.34 -1.84
CA ARG A 159 25.44 4.20 -3.26
C ARG A 159 23.95 4.00 -3.48
N PRO A 160 23.34 4.69 -4.48
CA PRO A 160 21.97 4.43 -4.86
C PRO A 160 21.82 2.97 -5.30
N TYR A 161 20.61 2.47 -5.22
CA TYR A 161 20.25 1.09 -5.55
C TYR A 161 20.56 0.80 -7.02
N ARG A 162 21.75 0.25 -7.28
CA ARG A 162 22.24 -0.01 -8.62
C ARG A 162 21.28 -0.92 -9.39
N PHE A 163 21.12 -0.70 -10.68
CA PHE A 163 20.21 -1.44 -11.56
C PHE A 163 18.73 -1.34 -11.22
N ARG A 164 18.33 -0.36 -10.43
CA ARG A 164 16.94 -0.18 -9.94
C ARG A 164 16.36 1.20 -10.27
N GLY A 165 16.78 1.77 -11.42
CA GLY A 165 16.36 3.12 -11.83
C GLY A 165 14.85 3.36 -11.76
N PRO A 166 14.00 2.55 -12.42
CA PRO A 166 12.55 2.73 -12.37
C PRO A 166 11.96 2.66 -10.96
N TYR A 167 12.43 1.72 -10.16
CA TYR A 167 12.00 1.57 -8.76
C TYR A 167 12.36 2.80 -7.93
N THR A 168 13.62 3.23 -7.96
CA THR A 168 14.10 4.36 -7.15
C THR A 168 13.43 5.66 -7.57
N ALA A 169 13.29 5.90 -8.87
CA ALA A 169 12.63 7.11 -9.40
C ALA A 169 11.15 7.17 -8.96
N SER A 170 10.40 6.08 -9.11
CA SER A 170 8.99 6.04 -8.74
C SER A 170 8.76 6.16 -7.23
N GLN A 171 9.63 5.59 -6.41
CA GLN A 171 9.54 5.70 -4.96
C GLN A 171 9.95 7.10 -4.45
N GLY A 172 10.95 7.74 -5.06
CA GLY A 172 11.31 9.12 -4.77
C GLY A 172 10.17 10.09 -5.09
N ALA A 173 9.54 9.93 -6.25
CA ALA A 173 8.34 10.69 -6.62
C ALA A 173 7.19 10.46 -5.63
N LYS A 174 7.03 9.23 -5.15
CA LYS A 174 6.01 8.90 -4.13
C LYS A 174 6.26 9.60 -2.80
N ASN A 175 7.53 9.75 -2.36
CA ASN A 175 7.86 10.53 -1.16
C ASN A 175 7.45 12.00 -1.31
N ARG A 176 7.71 12.63 -2.46
CA ARG A 176 7.26 14.01 -2.73
C ARG A 176 5.74 14.13 -2.80
N LEU A 177 5.05 13.14 -3.35
CA LEU A 177 3.59 13.10 -3.33
C LEU A 177 3.04 13.09 -1.89
N VAL A 178 3.65 12.32 -0.99
CA VAL A 178 3.25 12.28 0.44
C VAL A 178 3.40 13.64 1.09
N GLU A 179 4.48 14.35 0.80
CA GLU A 179 4.70 15.70 1.33
C GLU A 179 3.63 16.69 0.82
N ALA A 180 3.33 16.68 -0.48
CA ALA A 180 2.28 17.52 -1.06
C ALA A 180 0.90 17.20 -0.44
N MET A 181 0.54 15.93 -0.35
CA MET A 181 -0.70 15.50 0.29
C MET A 181 -0.76 15.91 1.77
N SER A 182 0.37 15.93 2.48
CA SER A 182 0.41 16.32 3.88
C SER A 182 -0.04 17.78 4.08
N TRP A 183 0.38 18.69 3.21
CA TRP A 183 -0.04 20.08 3.24
C TRP A 183 -1.54 20.25 2.92
N GLU A 184 -1.98 19.69 1.79
CA GLU A 184 -3.35 19.89 1.30
C GLU A 184 -4.40 19.20 2.19
N LEU A 185 -4.11 18.01 2.71
CA LEU A 185 -5.07 17.24 3.49
C LEU A 185 -5.18 17.68 4.95
N THR A 186 -4.21 18.45 5.46
CA THR A 186 -4.29 19.05 6.79
C THR A 186 -5.54 19.91 6.97
N GLU A 187 -5.94 20.66 5.94
CA GLU A 187 -7.18 21.46 5.96
C GLU A 187 -8.46 20.61 6.10
N LYS A 188 -8.39 19.34 5.73
CA LYS A 188 -9.48 18.36 5.88
C LYS A 188 -9.36 17.53 7.18
N GLY A 189 -8.41 17.84 8.04
CA GLY A 189 -8.12 17.05 9.24
C GLY A 189 -7.64 15.62 8.95
N ILE A 190 -7.07 15.37 7.76
CA ILE A 190 -6.53 14.06 7.35
C ILE A 190 -5.01 14.13 7.34
N ALA A 191 -4.35 13.20 8.03
CA ALA A 191 -2.89 13.12 8.05
C ALA A 191 -2.37 12.25 6.89
N SER A 192 -1.37 12.76 6.14
CA SER A 192 -0.59 11.98 5.18
C SER A 192 0.78 11.66 5.78
N ILE A 193 1.16 10.39 5.81
CA ILE A 193 2.35 9.88 6.50
C ILE A 193 3.13 8.97 5.56
N GLY A 194 4.40 9.27 5.34
CA GLY A 194 5.33 8.39 4.63
C GLY A 194 6.10 7.49 5.58
N THR A 195 6.35 6.25 5.17
CA THR A 195 7.26 5.34 5.86
C THR A 195 8.27 4.79 4.87
N ASN A 196 9.54 4.80 5.23
CA ASN A 196 10.66 4.43 4.37
C ASN A 196 11.42 3.21 4.95
N PRO A 197 10.84 2.00 4.93
CA PRO A 197 11.51 0.82 5.45
C PRO A 197 12.77 0.49 4.65
N GLY A 198 13.76 -0.06 5.33
CA GLY A 198 14.90 -0.73 4.74
C GLY A 198 14.50 -2.09 4.13
N PRO A 199 15.49 -2.95 3.79
CA PRO A 199 15.21 -4.29 3.30
C PRO A 199 14.41 -5.10 4.31
N VAL A 200 13.25 -5.60 3.88
CA VAL A 200 12.41 -6.49 4.69
C VAL A 200 12.53 -7.90 4.14
N HIS A 201 12.91 -8.84 4.99
CA HIS A 201 13.02 -10.25 4.63
C HIS A 201 11.70 -10.78 4.11
N SER A 202 11.69 -11.27 2.88
CA SER A 202 10.50 -11.81 2.21
C SER A 202 10.90 -12.71 1.06
N ASP A 203 10.00 -13.61 0.67
CA ASP A 203 10.16 -14.46 -0.52
C ASP A 203 10.52 -13.64 -1.77
N ARG A 204 9.93 -12.45 -1.93
CA ARG A 204 10.20 -11.57 -3.06
C ARG A 204 11.66 -11.13 -3.11
N ILE A 205 12.25 -10.77 -1.98
CA ILE A 205 13.66 -10.36 -1.93
C ILE A 205 14.55 -11.54 -2.30
N TYR A 206 14.33 -12.70 -1.69
CA TYR A 206 15.18 -13.87 -1.91
C TYR A 206 15.02 -14.52 -3.28
N LYS A 207 13.78 -14.55 -3.82
CA LYS A 207 13.50 -15.24 -5.10
C LYS A 207 13.60 -14.33 -6.32
N THR A 208 13.44 -13.01 -6.16
CA THR A 208 13.29 -12.09 -7.30
C THR A 208 14.35 -11.00 -7.35
N VAL A 209 14.78 -10.48 -6.22
CA VAL A 209 15.69 -9.32 -6.18
C VAL A 209 17.13 -9.78 -6.10
N TYR A 210 17.50 -10.55 -5.08
CA TYR A 210 18.89 -10.99 -4.89
C TYR A 210 19.47 -11.82 -6.03
N PRO A 211 18.74 -12.75 -6.68
CA PRO A 211 19.32 -13.51 -7.80
C PRO A 211 19.64 -12.67 -9.05
N LYS A 212 19.11 -11.42 -9.13
CA LYS A 212 19.28 -10.51 -10.27
C LYS A 212 20.16 -9.30 -9.95
N ALA A 213 20.54 -9.12 -8.69
CA ALA A 213 21.38 -8.02 -8.22
C ALA A 213 22.85 -8.40 -8.18
#